data_7f13ef6e02496f86e212f2465be0ec48
#
_entry.id   7f13ef6e02496f86e212f2465be0ec48
#
_cell.length_a   1.000
_cell.length_b   1.000
_cell.length_c   1.000
_cell.angle_alpha   90.00
_cell.angle_beta   90.00
_cell.angle_gamma   90.00
#
_symmetry.space_group_name_H-M   'P 1'
#
loop_
_entity.id
_entity.type
_entity.pdbx_description
1 polymer ?
#
loop_
_entity_poly.entity_id
_entity_poly.type
_entity_poly.pdbx_seq_one_letter_code
_entity_poly.pdbx_strand_id
1 'polypeptide(L)'
;MALTVKYGFNAPEGFLDSVFALEKIVYEPSLWGERENLQARFDKNNDSFILVYDEDKLAGYINFFPVSKKIDDDYLNFESTKMWDDDISADDITDWQEENNIFIISVVTHPDYRDGEAIKLISRNFAEFVCKKEAEGKKINSISGAAVSEGGIKFLERFHAEFYKELDHGYKYYRTDRLNITELIKNTSYKKSYKDDLYFYIPMSSRMVSGTYNEIKRKSAEAVQKYCTNENHFGKIYVDAINEHIAYECNSHTLGLKGLEHFYLGEYEFACYNDHYVNLEKKAVTTEICHIFISVHNKTGLHIITVAIPDNEYLPTQLIDQMSADHLNILDNDTGEYVAIKDYFGKMFNLKICGDPKFVMCLSNMPENPIELAYALAGETYNSEHIDYHILQKHIDELIGCNHSSYDYYRSYISHSGIAFILNDYSADIVKRVEKYEASVLFVVEFVLLQNTALLRTNRHVIRALEESDKITNEDIEKLYIEFGKTMKFWNSDIYKYPYTQREADKVIEAFGISKTMEEYHRNQQYLDRLIELKSKMDEKASADTTNGILYVLSAVEGSAVTLGALLWLIKNLIDKSTAFYDLIEQITRIAWPILFIFVLLLFSSKWFIKLKKKINEKKRK
;
A
#
# COMPACT_ATOMS: atom_id res chain seq x y z
N MET A 1 19.72 -7.38 -23.77
CA MET A 1 20.42 -6.59 -24.80
C MET A 1 19.81 -5.21 -24.81
N ALA A 2 20.59 -4.14 -25.00
CA ALA A 2 20.06 -2.78 -24.94
C ALA A 2 19.52 -2.39 -26.32
N LEU A 3 18.22 -2.13 -26.42
CA LEU A 3 17.60 -1.61 -27.63
C LEU A 3 18.12 -0.19 -27.93
N THR A 4 18.34 0.12 -29.20
CA THR A 4 18.81 1.43 -29.65
C THR A 4 17.76 2.12 -30.52
N VAL A 5 17.67 3.46 -30.40
CA VAL A 5 16.70 4.27 -31.16
C VAL A 5 17.42 5.04 -32.24
N LYS A 6 16.86 5.06 -33.47
CA LYS A 6 17.31 5.86 -34.60
C LYS A 6 16.12 6.59 -35.22
N TYR A 7 16.40 7.73 -35.76
CA TYR A 7 15.42 8.52 -36.51
C TYR A 7 15.64 8.36 -38.03
N GLY A 8 14.63 8.62 -38.85
CA GLY A 8 14.72 8.42 -40.28
C GLY A 8 15.93 9.12 -40.93
N PHE A 9 16.26 10.34 -40.49
CA PHE A 9 17.41 11.10 -41.02
C PHE A 9 18.79 10.49 -40.66
N ASN A 10 18.87 9.58 -39.69
CA ASN A 10 20.10 8.87 -39.29
C ASN A 10 19.95 7.36 -39.31
N ALA A 11 18.92 6.86 -39.98
CA ALA A 11 18.65 5.44 -40.11
C ALA A 11 19.73 4.75 -40.99
N PRO A 12 19.94 3.44 -40.80
CA PRO A 12 20.84 2.66 -41.66
C PRO A 12 20.37 2.68 -43.12
N GLU A 13 21.33 2.56 -44.06
CA GLU A 13 21.00 2.39 -45.47
C GLU A 13 20.10 1.16 -45.67
N GLY A 14 19.04 1.28 -46.47
CA GLY A 14 18.09 0.19 -46.69
C GLY A 14 17.09 -0.06 -45.58
N PHE A 15 16.99 0.81 -44.56
CA PHE A 15 16.06 0.62 -43.44
C PHE A 15 14.59 0.49 -43.88
N LEU A 16 14.19 1.15 -44.97
CA LEU A 16 12.83 1.03 -45.50
C LEU A 16 12.49 -0.39 -45.96
N ASP A 17 13.48 -1.15 -46.42
CA ASP A 17 13.28 -2.57 -46.73
C ASP A 17 13.05 -3.40 -45.51
N SER A 18 13.72 -3.04 -44.38
CA SER A 18 13.48 -3.66 -43.07
C SER A 18 12.10 -3.30 -42.50
N VAL A 19 11.66 -2.06 -42.66
CA VAL A 19 10.32 -1.59 -42.31
C VAL A 19 9.26 -2.39 -43.07
N PHE A 20 9.39 -2.45 -44.40
CA PHE A 20 8.46 -3.17 -45.29
C PHE A 20 8.45 -4.69 -45.01
N ALA A 21 9.61 -5.27 -44.71
CA ALA A 21 9.69 -6.65 -44.29
C ALA A 21 8.96 -6.90 -42.96
N LEU A 22 9.07 -5.98 -42.01
CA LEU A 22 8.40 -6.08 -40.70
C LEU A 22 6.87 -5.91 -40.85
N GLU A 23 6.39 -5.01 -41.70
CA GLU A 23 4.96 -4.89 -42.00
C GLU A 23 4.37 -6.21 -42.50
N LYS A 24 5.06 -6.89 -43.40
CA LYS A 24 4.63 -8.20 -43.93
C LYS A 24 4.59 -9.33 -42.88
N ILE A 25 5.35 -9.19 -41.81
CA ILE A 25 5.33 -10.14 -40.68
C ILE A 25 4.11 -9.89 -39.76
N VAL A 26 3.73 -8.61 -39.61
CA VAL A 26 2.77 -8.20 -38.59
C VAL A 26 1.36 -7.99 -39.14
N TYR A 27 1.27 -7.43 -40.34
CA TYR A 27 -0.01 -7.10 -41.00
C TYR A 27 -0.48 -8.18 -41.98
N GLU A 28 -1.78 -8.28 -42.13
CA GLU A 28 -2.38 -9.08 -43.20
C GLU A 28 -2.07 -8.49 -44.57
N PRO A 29 -2.03 -9.32 -45.65
CA PRO A 29 -1.70 -8.86 -47.00
C PRO A 29 -2.55 -7.70 -47.53
N SER A 30 -3.77 -7.56 -47.05
CA SER A 30 -4.68 -6.46 -47.41
C SER A 30 -4.27 -5.10 -46.83
N LEU A 31 -3.34 -5.10 -45.87
CA LEU A 31 -2.83 -3.92 -45.18
C LEU A 31 -1.37 -3.59 -45.56
N TRP A 32 -0.78 -4.30 -46.51
CA TRP A 32 0.57 -3.99 -46.97
C TRP A 32 0.55 -2.77 -47.87
N GLY A 33 1.30 -1.75 -47.48
CA GLY A 33 1.55 -0.60 -48.36
C GLY A 33 2.48 -0.94 -49.53
N GLU A 34 2.56 -0.04 -50.50
CA GLU A 34 3.52 -0.15 -51.60
C GLU A 34 4.87 0.42 -51.19
N ARG A 35 5.96 -0.29 -51.55
CA ARG A 35 7.34 0.11 -51.24
C ARG A 35 7.68 1.48 -51.81
N GLU A 36 7.18 1.77 -53.01
CA GLU A 36 7.36 3.03 -53.73
C GLU A 36 6.69 4.19 -53.00
N ASN A 37 5.48 4.01 -52.47
CA ASN A 37 4.77 5.00 -51.67
C ASN A 37 5.52 5.30 -50.35
N LEU A 38 6.02 4.27 -49.70
CA LEU A 38 6.82 4.44 -48.49
C LEU A 38 8.09 5.26 -48.76
N GLN A 39 8.78 4.98 -49.87
CA GLN A 39 9.95 5.74 -50.29
C GLN A 39 9.59 7.20 -50.61
N ALA A 40 8.54 7.44 -51.40
CA ALA A 40 8.12 8.80 -51.79
C ALA A 40 7.74 9.66 -50.59
N ARG A 41 7.06 9.08 -49.59
CA ARG A 41 6.74 9.76 -48.31
C ARG A 41 8.01 10.10 -47.52
N PHE A 42 8.95 9.15 -47.41
CA PHE A 42 10.23 9.37 -46.75
C PHE A 42 11.08 10.44 -47.43
N ASP A 43 11.13 10.44 -48.77
CA ASP A 43 11.87 11.46 -49.54
C ASP A 43 11.27 12.85 -49.32
N LYS A 44 9.96 12.93 -49.06
CA LYS A 44 9.26 14.18 -48.77
C LYS A 44 9.54 14.71 -47.35
N ASN A 45 9.60 13.82 -46.35
CA ASN A 45 9.85 14.20 -44.97
C ASN A 45 10.60 13.07 -44.27
N ASN A 46 11.93 13.21 -44.13
CA ASN A 46 12.82 12.14 -43.70
C ASN A 46 13.02 12.06 -42.17
N ASP A 47 12.47 12.96 -41.39
CA ASP A 47 12.57 12.93 -39.93
C ASP A 47 11.35 12.26 -39.24
N SER A 48 10.39 11.80 -40.02
CA SER A 48 9.10 11.26 -39.57
C SER A 48 9.10 9.75 -39.32
N PHE A 49 10.26 9.16 -39.05
CA PHE A 49 10.41 7.79 -38.62
C PHE A 49 11.18 7.70 -37.30
N ILE A 50 10.70 6.89 -36.40
CA ILE A 50 11.45 6.48 -35.21
C ILE A 50 11.54 4.97 -35.22
N LEU A 51 12.76 4.45 -35.16
CA LEU A 51 13.13 3.07 -35.38
C LEU A 51 13.82 2.54 -34.12
N VAL A 52 13.43 1.36 -33.65
CA VAL A 52 14.04 0.69 -32.51
C VAL A 52 14.74 -0.58 -33.00
N TYR A 53 16.01 -0.69 -32.73
CA TYR A 53 16.87 -1.80 -33.15
C TYR A 53 17.42 -2.59 -31.96
N ASP A 54 17.49 -3.90 -32.14
CA ASP A 54 18.31 -4.81 -31.35
C ASP A 54 19.49 -5.20 -32.24
N GLU A 55 20.64 -4.58 -31.99
CA GLU A 55 21.81 -4.61 -32.89
C GLU A 55 21.43 -4.20 -34.32
N ASP A 56 21.35 -5.12 -35.27
CA ASP A 56 20.98 -4.87 -36.67
C ASP A 56 19.52 -5.28 -36.99
N LYS A 57 18.80 -5.87 -36.04
CA LYS A 57 17.42 -6.32 -36.25
C LYS A 57 16.43 -5.21 -35.86
N LEU A 58 15.52 -4.87 -36.76
CA LEU A 58 14.45 -3.90 -36.48
C LEU A 58 13.43 -4.55 -35.51
N ALA A 59 13.41 -4.07 -34.28
CA ALA A 59 12.50 -4.52 -33.21
C ALA A 59 11.12 -3.85 -33.30
N GLY A 60 11.06 -2.63 -33.83
CA GLY A 60 9.82 -1.90 -34.06
C GLY A 60 10.05 -0.51 -34.63
N TYR A 61 8.98 0.14 -35.05
CA TYR A 61 9.03 1.51 -35.57
C TYR A 61 7.69 2.22 -35.45
N ILE A 62 7.74 3.55 -35.58
CA ILE A 62 6.59 4.40 -35.87
C ILE A 62 6.89 5.23 -37.13
N ASN A 63 5.87 5.36 -37.96
CA ASN A 63 5.86 6.18 -39.14
C ASN A 63 4.71 7.19 -39.05
N PHE A 64 5.04 8.48 -39.12
CA PHE A 64 4.08 9.58 -38.96
C PHE A 64 4.52 10.77 -39.80
N PHE A 65 3.58 11.61 -40.25
CA PHE A 65 3.91 12.77 -41.04
C PHE A 65 3.07 13.98 -40.64
N PRO A 66 3.60 15.19 -40.79
CA PRO A 66 2.77 16.38 -40.86
C PRO A 66 1.95 16.36 -42.14
N VAL A 67 0.65 16.49 -42.04
CA VAL A 67 -0.29 16.48 -43.17
C VAL A 67 -0.94 17.84 -43.36
N SER A 68 -1.40 18.10 -44.58
CA SER A 68 -2.11 19.34 -44.89
C SER A 68 -3.40 19.45 -44.05
N LYS A 69 -3.80 20.69 -43.76
CA LYS A 69 -5.07 20.94 -43.08
C LYS A 69 -6.26 20.32 -43.82
N LYS A 70 -6.20 20.27 -45.15
CA LYS A 70 -7.24 19.63 -45.95
C LYS A 70 -7.41 18.15 -45.58
N ILE A 71 -6.31 17.41 -45.43
CA ILE A 71 -6.35 15.99 -45.02
C ILE A 71 -6.95 15.85 -43.62
N ASP A 72 -6.52 16.66 -42.65
CA ASP A 72 -7.08 16.65 -41.31
C ASP A 72 -8.59 16.96 -41.32
N ASP A 73 -9.02 17.97 -42.10
CA ASP A 73 -10.44 18.34 -42.25
C ASP A 73 -11.26 17.25 -42.96
N ASP A 74 -10.71 16.57 -43.96
CA ASP A 74 -11.37 15.48 -44.70
C ASP A 74 -11.62 14.28 -43.78
N TYR A 75 -10.69 13.95 -42.88
CA TYR A 75 -10.88 12.94 -41.83
C TYR A 75 -11.94 13.34 -40.80
N LEU A 76 -12.03 14.61 -40.44
CA LEU A 76 -13.02 15.14 -39.51
C LEU A 76 -14.43 15.21 -40.11
N ASN A 77 -14.59 15.60 -41.41
CA ASN A 77 -15.87 15.98 -42.00
C ASN A 77 -16.68 14.85 -42.63
N PHE A 78 -16.26 13.61 -42.56
CA PHE A 78 -17.04 12.43 -42.97
C PHE A 78 -17.35 12.23 -44.46
N GLU A 79 -16.85 13.04 -45.36
CA GLU A 79 -17.18 12.89 -46.76
C GLU A 79 -16.42 11.75 -47.49
N SER A 80 -15.37 11.21 -46.85
CA SER A 80 -14.59 10.10 -47.39
C SER A 80 -14.67 8.88 -46.50
N THR A 81 -15.29 7.81 -46.99
CA THR A 81 -15.31 6.48 -46.35
C THR A 81 -14.05 5.66 -46.69
N LYS A 82 -13.10 6.21 -47.42
CA LYS A 82 -11.94 5.50 -48.01
C LYS A 82 -10.60 6.03 -47.52
N MET A 83 -10.47 6.48 -46.29
CA MET A 83 -9.17 7.00 -45.87
C MET A 83 -8.36 5.91 -45.19
N TRP A 84 -7.52 5.27 -45.97
CA TRP A 84 -6.45 4.38 -45.54
C TRP A 84 -5.15 5.18 -45.45
N ASP A 85 -4.14 4.62 -44.87
CA ASP A 85 -2.80 5.15 -44.93
C ASP A 85 -2.31 5.27 -46.41
N ASP A 86 -2.73 4.38 -47.33
CA ASP A 86 -2.42 4.45 -48.74
C ASP A 86 -3.08 5.64 -49.48
N ASP A 87 -4.15 6.21 -48.96
CA ASP A 87 -4.78 7.40 -49.51
C ASP A 87 -3.98 8.67 -49.23
N ILE A 88 -3.02 8.62 -48.28
CA ILE A 88 -2.10 9.72 -47.99
C ILE A 88 -0.87 9.59 -48.89
N SER A 89 -0.86 10.35 -50.00
CA SER A 89 0.26 10.41 -50.90
C SER A 89 1.39 11.33 -50.40
N ALA A 90 2.55 11.28 -51.05
CA ALA A 90 3.63 12.22 -50.77
C ALA A 90 3.23 13.70 -50.98
N ASP A 91 2.23 13.98 -51.83
CA ASP A 91 1.73 15.34 -52.08
C ASP A 91 0.87 15.88 -50.90
N ASP A 92 0.31 14.99 -50.09
CA ASP A 92 -0.49 15.35 -48.91
C ASP A 92 0.38 15.64 -47.69
N ILE A 93 1.65 15.20 -47.73
CA ILE A 93 2.64 15.42 -46.67
C ILE A 93 3.25 16.81 -46.86
N THR A 94 3.32 17.54 -45.74
CA THR A 94 3.91 18.89 -45.72
C THR A 94 5.29 18.87 -45.07
N ASP A 95 6.09 19.90 -45.37
CA ASP A 95 7.20 20.25 -44.48
C ASP A 95 6.65 20.78 -43.16
N TRP A 96 7.46 20.77 -42.11
CA TRP A 96 7.10 21.31 -40.81
C TRP A 96 6.84 22.82 -40.90
N GLN A 97 5.58 23.22 -40.71
CA GLN A 97 5.09 24.59 -40.76
C GLN A 97 5.07 25.21 -39.36
N GLU A 98 4.59 26.46 -39.25
CA GLU A 98 4.30 27.06 -37.92
C GLU A 98 3.17 26.32 -37.21
N GLU A 99 2.16 25.81 -37.94
CA GLU A 99 1.07 24.99 -37.43
C GLU A 99 1.00 23.66 -38.17
N ASN A 100 0.90 22.55 -37.47
CA ASN A 100 0.98 21.21 -38.02
C ASN A 100 -0.13 20.32 -37.47
N ASN A 101 -0.58 19.38 -38.31
CA ASN A 101 -1.39 18.24 -37.92
C ASN A 101 -0.59 16.97 -38.21
N ILE A 102 -0.40 16.10 -37.23
CA ILE A 102 0.36 14.87 -37.41
C ILE A 102 -0.62 13.73 -37.69
N PHE A 103 -0.35 12.95 -38.70
CA PHE A 103 -1.02 11.69 -38.96
C PHE A 103 -0.05 10.52 -38.76
N ILE A 104 -0.42 9.58 -37.90
CA ILE A 104 0.33 8.36 -37.64
C ILE A 104 -0.13 7.31 -38.65
N ILE A 105 0.76 6.95 -39.57
CA ILE A 105 0.49 5.97 -40.62
C ILE A 105 0.57 4.55 -40.04
N SER A 106 1.65 4.26 -39.29
CA SER A 106 1.92 2.89 -38.86
C SER A 106 2.73 2.88 -37.58
N VAL A 107 2.38 1.98 -36.66
CA VAL A 107 3.14 1.65 -35.44
C VAL A 107 3.25 0.14 -35.38
N VAL A 108 4.46 -0.39 -35.43
CA VAL A 108 4.70 -1.82 -35.51
C VAL A 108 5.78 -2.25 -34.55
N THR A 109 5.55 -3.37 -33.87
CA THR A 109 6.56 -4.08 -33.08
C THR A 109 6.68 -5.51 -33.59
N HIS A 110 7.92 -5.96 -33.75
CA HIS A 110 8.20 -7.33 -34.16
C HIS A 110 7.67 -8.32 -33.10
N PRO A 111 7.09 -9.48 -33.49
CA PRO A 111 6.51 -10.44 -32.56
C PRO A 111 7.44 -10.89 -31.43
N ASP A 112 8.75 -10.98 -31.69
CA ASP A 112 9.76 -11.37 -30.70
C ASP A 112 10.00 -10.31 -29.62
N TYR A 113 9.53 -9.07 -29.81
CA TYR A 113 9.72 -7.92 -28.90
C TYR A 113 8.39 -7.41 -28.35
N ARG A 114 7.38 -8.28 -28.23
CA ARG A 114 6.06 -7.94 -27.66
C ARG A 114 6.04 -7.95 -26.12
N ASP A 115 7.21 -8.02 -25.48
CA ASP A 115 7.40 -7.80 -24.04
C ASP A 115 7.08 -6.35 -23.59
N GLY A 116 6.90 -5.44 -24.54
CA GLY A 116 6.51 -4.06 -24.32
C GLY A 116 7.66 -3.06 -24.30
N GLU A 117 8.93 -3.47 -24.29
CA GLU A 117 10.06 -2.55 -24.24
C GLU A 117 10.22 -1.73 -25.53
N ALA A 118 10.11 -2.38 -26.69
CA ALA A 118 10.19 -1.69 -27.98
C ALA A 118 9.09 -0.63 -28.16
N ILE A 119 7.85 -0.94 -27.80
CA ILE A 119 6.73 0.01 -27.92
C ILE A 119 6.84 1.17 -26.92
N LYS A 120 7.40 0.93 -25.73
CA LYS A 120 7.69 1.98 -24.75
C LYS A 120 8.72 2.98 -25.31
N LEU A 121 9.80 2.46 -25.89
CA LEU A 121 10.82 3.30 -26.54
C LEU A 121 10.25 4.11 -27.70
N ILE A 122 9.41 3.50 -28.55
CA ILE A 122 8.72 4.20 -29.65
C ILE A 122 7.85 5.32 -29.10
N SER A 123 6.99 5.02 -28.13
CA SER A 123 6.05 6.00 -27.54
C SER A 123 6.79 7.18 -26.92
N ARG A 124 7.83 6.89 -26.14
CA ARG A 124 8.65 7.92 -25.49
C ARG A 124 9.35 8.84 -26.50
N ASN A 125 10.03 8.24 -27.47
CA ASN A 125 10.77 9.03 -28.45
C ASN A 125 9.83 9.82 -29.38
N PHE A 126 8.62 9.32 -29.63
CA PHE A 126 7.61 10.09 -30.37
C PHE A 126 7.12 11.30 -29.57
N ALA A 127 6.84 11.14 -28.27
CA ALA A 127 6.48 12.25 -27.40
C ALA A 127 7.62 13.28 -27.30
N GLU A 128 8.87 12.84 -27.14
CA GLU A 128 10.06 13.71 -27.14
C GLU A 128 10.21 14.46 -28.50
N PHE A 129 9.91 13.79 -29.60
CA PHE A 129 9.93 14.40 -30.94
C PHE A 129 8.88 15.52 -31.06
N VAL A 130 7.66 15.28 -30.59
CA VAL A 130 6.58 16.29 -30.55
C VAL A 130 7.03 17.50 -29.73
N CYS A 131 7.57 17.28 -28.53
CA CYS A 131 8.08 18.35 -27.67
C CYS A 131 9.20 19.15 -28.33
N LYS A 132 10.12 18.48 -29.03
CA LYS A 132 11.20 19.12 -29.76
C LYS A 132 10.66 20.01 -30.88
N LYS A 133 9.70 19.55 -31.67
CA LYS A 133 9.07 20.35 -32.76
C LYS A 133 8.36 21.58 -32.18
N GLU A 134 7.65 21.45 -31.07
CA GLU A 134 7.04 22.60 -30.38
C GLU A 134 8.10 23.60 -29.88
N ALA A 135 9.22 23.13 -29.32
CA ALA A 135 10.32 23.99 -28.91
C ALA A 135 11.00 24.72 -30.08
N GLU A 136 10.97 24.11 -31.29
CA GLU A 136 11.41 24.72 -32.55
C GLU A 136 10.39 25.73 -33.11
N GLY A 137 9.27 25.99 -32.42
CA GLY A 137 8.18 26.87 -32.86
C GLY A 137 7.23 26.23 -33.89
N LYS A 138 7.24 24.90 -33.97
CA LYS A 138 6.37 24.12 -34.88
C LYS A 138 5.16 23.60 -34.09
N LYS A 139 4.16 24.44 -33.91
CA LYS A 139 2.96 24.12 -33.14
C LYS A 139 2.22 22.91 -33.69
N ILE A 140 1.91 21.94 -32.87
CA ILE A 140 1.14 20.74 -33.21
C ILE A 140 -0.31 20.94 -32.79
N ASN A 141 -1.25 20.99 -33.74
CA ASN A 141 -2.67 21.19 -33.45
C ASN A 141 -3.44 19.88 -33.24
N SER A 142 -3.03 18.80 -33.92
CA SER A 142 -3.64 17.48 -33.74
C SER A 142 -2.63 16.36 -33.97
N ILE A 143 -2.87 15.22 -33.33
CA ILE A 143 -2.25 13.93 -33.63
C ILE A 143 -3.39 12.95 -33.87
N SER A 144 -3.37 12.26 -34.99
CA SER A 144 -4.44 11.36 -35.39
C SER A 144 -3.89 10.09 -36.03
N GLY A 145 -4.73 9.06 -36.12
CA GLY A 145 -4.40 7.81 -36.80
C GLY A 145 -5.59 6.85 -36.86
N ALA A 146 -5.51 5.89 -37.78
CA ALA A 146 -6.50 4.83 -37.93
C ALA A 146 -5.98 3.53 -37.26
N ALA A 147 -6.61 3.09 -36.18
CA ALA A 147 -6.25 1.86 -35.50
C ALA A 147 -6.92 0.65 -36.15
N VAL A 148 -6.12 -0.31 -36.60
CA VAL A 148 -6.55 -1.61 -37.16
C VAL A 148 -6.50 -2.75 -36.16
N SER A 149 -6.01 -2.48 -34.93
CA SER A 149 -5.82 -3.48 -33.88
C SER A 149 -5.99 -2.85 -32.50
N GLU A 150 -6.22 -3.69 -31.47
CA GLU A 150 -6.25 -3.24 -30.07
C GLU A 150 -4.92 -2.60 -29.63
N GLY A 151 -3.78 -3.10 -30.14
CA GLY A 151 -2.47 -2.50 -29.87
C GLY A 151 -2.36 -1.08 -30.42
N GLY A 152 -2.87 -0.83 -31.63
CA GLY A 152 -2.95 0.50 -32.23
C GLY A 152 -3.87 1.44 -31.43
N ILE A 153 -5.02 0.96 -30.96
CA ILE A 153 -5.92 1.71 -30.08
C ILE A 153 -5.18 2.14 -28.81
N LYS A 154 -4.60 1.18 -28.08
CA LYS A 154 -3.83 1.45 -26.86
C LYS A 154 -2.65 2.40 -27.08
N PHE A 155 -2.02 2.34 -28.25
CA PHE A 155 -0.95 3.29 -28.59
C PHE A 155 -1.49 4.72 -28.73
N LEU A 156 -2.57 4.92 -29.49
CA LEU A 156 -3.17 6.25 -29.69
C LEU A 156 -3.74 6.82 -28.38
N GLU A 157 -4.38 6.00 -27.56
CA GLU A 157 -4.91 6.39 -26.26
C GLU A 157 -3.81 6.86 -25.28
N ARG A 158 -2.56 6.36 -25.40
CA ARG A 158 -1.42 6.88 -24.63
C ARG A 158 -1.09 8.35 -24.92
N PHE A 159 -1.49 8.84 -26.09
CA PHE A 159 -1.35 10.25 -26.49
C PHE A 159 -2.65 11.02 -26.28
N HIS A 160 -3.54 10.56 -25.41
CA HIS A 160 -4.85 11.16 -25.14
C HIS A 160 -5.72 11.30 -26.38
N ALA A 161 -5.54 10.40 -27.37
CA ALA A 161 -6.38 10.38 -28.53
C ALA A 161 -7.73 9.74 -28.18
N GLU A 162 -8.81 10.44 -28.52
CA GLU A 162 -10.17 9.99 -28.31
C GLU A 162 -10.71 9.32 -29.59
N PHE A 163 -11.57 8.31 -29.39
CA PHE A 163 -12.29 7.71 -30.49
C PHE A 163 -13.19 8.74 -31.14
N TYR A 164 -13.02 8.91 -32.45
CA TYR A 164 -13.78 9.88 -33.21
C TYR A 164 -14.85 9.23 -34.07
N LYS A 165 -14.50 8.22 -34.86
CA LYS A 165 -15.41 7.51 -35.75
C LYS A 165 -14.90 6.13 -36.15
N GLU A 166 -15.81 5.28 -36.63
CA GLU A 166 -15.48 4.04 -37.33
C GLU A 166 -15.29 4.30 -38.81
N LEU A 167 -14.24 3.73 -39.37
CA LEU A 167 -13.92 3.76 -40.78
C LEU A 167 -14.38 2.47 -41.47
N ASP A 168 -14.26 2.39 -42.80
CA ASP A 168 -14.53 1.18 -43.56
C ASP A 168 -13.69 -0.01 -43.00
N HIS A 169 -14.23 -1.21 -43.11
CA HIS A 169 -13.64 -2.45 -42.59
C HIS A 169 -13.52 -2.54 -41.03
N GLY A 170 -14.23 -1.66 -40.30
CA GLY A 170 -14.25 -1.69 -38.83
C GLY A 170 -13.01 -1.06 -38.19
N TYR A 171 -12.22 -0.31 -38.93
CA TYR A 171 -11.09 0.44 -38.38
C TYR A 171 -11.57 1.65 -37.59
N LYS A 172 -10.82 2.06 -36.58
CA LYS A 172 -11.22 3.12 -35.67
C LYS A 172 -10.30 4.31 -35.78
N TYR A 173 -10.87 5.46 -36.14
CA TYR A 173 -10.13 6.73 -36.20
C TYR A 173 -10.10 7.38 -34.81
N TYR A 174 -8.89 7.68 -34.36
CA TYR A 174 -8.60 8.36 -33.11
C TYR A 174 -7.90 9.68 -33.37
N ARG A 175 -8.17 10.68 -32.54
CA ARG A 175 -7.58 12.00 -32.65
C ARG A 175 -7.34 12.64 -31.30
N THR A 176 -6.16 13.23 -31.12
CA THR A 176 -5.79 14.07 -29.99
C THR A 176 -5.93 15.53 -30.39
N ASP A 177 -6.56 16.34 -29.58
CA ASP A 177 -6.69 17.76 -29.82
C ASP A 177 -5.52 18.58 -29.24
N ARG A 178 -5.53 19.90 -29.50
CA ARG A 178 -4.47 20.81 -29.02
C ARG A 178 -4.36 20.87 -27.50
N LEU A 179 -5.47 20.73 -26.76
CA LEU A 179 -5.44 20.77 -25.29
C LEU A 179 -4.66 19.59 -24.75
N ASN A 180 -5.00 18.39 -25.19
CA ASN A 180 -4.34 17.15 -24.82
C ASN A 180 -2.87 17.11 -25.24
N ILE A 181 -2.54 17.69 -26.43
CA ILE A 181 -1.15 17.82 -26.89
C ILE A 181 -0.37 18.77 -25.99
N THR A 182 -0.96 19.86 -25.56
CA THR A 182 -0.31 20.79 -24.63
C THR A 182 0.00 20.11 -23.31
N GLU A 183 -0.89 19.27 -22.82
CA GLU A 183 -0.67 18.45 -21.62
C GLU A 183 0.42 17.39 -21.85
N LEU A 184 0.39 16.70 -22.97
CA LEU A 184 1.44 15.75 -23.36
C LEU A 184 2.83 16.42 -23.37
N ILE A 185 2.94 17.62 -23.97
CA ILE A 185 4.19 18.37 -24.04
C ILE A 185 4.70 18.71 -22.63
N LYS A 186 3.82 19.18 -21.76
CA LYS A 186 4.16 19.48 -20.36
C LYS A 186 4.68 18.24 -19.63
N ASN A 187 3.99 17.13 -19.78
CA ASN A 187 4.37 15.88 -19.14
C ASN A 187 5.66 15.28 -19.71
N THR A 188 5.95 15.51 -21.00
CA THR A 188 7.12 14.96 -21.69
C THR A 188 8.35 15.88 -21.61
N SER A 189 8.16 17.20 -21.59
CA SER A 189 9.27 18.16 -21.44
C SER A 189 9.88 18.15 -20.05
N TYR A 190 9.19 17.55 -19.09
CA TYR A 190 9.71 17.33 -17.75
C TYR A 190 10.57 16.06 -17.72
N LYS A 191 11.81 16.16 -18.21
CA LYS A 191 12.81 15.10 -17.94
C LYS A 191 13.22 15.21 -16.48
N LYS A 192 12.97 14.15 -15.70
CA LYS A 192 13.63 14.00 -14.41
C LYS A 192 15.13 14.22 -14.57
N SER A 193 15.68 15.19 -13.86
CA SER A 193 17.13 15.43 -13.79
C SER A 193 17.85 14.42 -12.91
N TYR A 194 17.10 13.51 -12.29
CA TYR A 194 17.58 12.52 -11.33
C TYR A 194 16.94 11.16 -11.58
N LYS A 195 17.61 10.11 -11.15
CA LYS A 195 17.04 8.76 -11.04
C LYS A 195 16.57 8.52 -9.61
N ASP A 196 15.54 7.73 -9.45
CA ASP A 196 15.00 7.40 -8.14
C ASP A 196 14.49 5.96 -8.06
N ASP A 197 14.52 5.45 -6.84
CA ASP A 197 13.80 4.26 -6.42
C ASP A 197 12.77 4.69 -5.39
N LEU A 198 11.51 4.35 -5.60
CA LEU A 198 10.42 4.74 -4.73
C LEU A 198 9.82 3.51 -4.05
N TYR A 199 9.72 3.56 -2.73
CA TYR A 199 9.18 2.50 -1.90
C TYR A 199 7.99 3.02 -1.10
N PHE A 200 6.85 2.33 -1.18
CA PHE A 200 5.68 2.61 -0.35
C PHE A 200 5.48 1.51 0.66
N TYR A 201 5.19 1.88 1.89
CA TYR A 201 4.93 0.98 3.00
C TYR A 201 3.48 1.10 3.45
N ILE A 202 2.73 0.01 3.39
CA ILE A 202 1.33 -0.05 3.77
C ILE A 202 1.21 -0.93 5.03
N PRO A 203 0.98 -0.32 6.20
CA PRO A 203 0.85 -1.06 7.45
C PRO A 203 -0.45 -1.86 7.52
N MET A 204 -0.34 -3.15 7.83
CA MET A 204 -1.46 -4.09 7.83
C MET A 204 -1.47 -4.96 9.09
N SER A 205 -2.61 -5.54 9.42
CA SER A 205 -2.73 -6.52 10.52
C SER A 205 -3.70 -7.64 10.17
N SER A 206 -3.45 -8.85 10.70
CA SER A 206 -4.35 -10.00 10.60
C SER A 206 -4.85 -10.49 11.95
N ARG A 207 -6.03 -11.12 11.94
CA ARG A 207 -6.60 -11.80 13.13
C ARG A 207 -6.09 -13.23 13.26
N MET A 208 -5.91 -13.93 12.13
CA MET A 208 -5.49 -15.34 12.07
C MET A 208 -4.04 -15.46 11.66
N VAL A 209 -3.13 -15.42 12.62
CA VAL A 209 -1.69 -15.34 12.39
C VAL A 209 -1.14 -16.53 11.59
N SER A 210 -1.49 -17.77 11.96
CA SER A 210 -0.92 -18.98 11.33
C SER A 210 -1.45 -19.23 9.91
N GLY A 211 -2.73 -19.03 9.67
CA GLY A 211 -3.34 -19.22 8.36
C GLY A 211 -2.79 -18.23 7.32
N THR A 212 -2.80 -16.96 7.68
CA THR A 212 -2.25 -15.88 6.85
C THR A 212 -0.77 -16.09 6.57
N TYR A 213 0.04 -16.45 7.56
CA TYR A 213 1.46 -16.71 7.39
C TYR A 213 1.74 -17.83 6.37
N ASN A 214 1.04 -18.97 6.47
CA ASN A 214 1.24 -20.09 5.57
C ASN A 214 0.84 -19.72 4.12
N GLU A 215 -0.21 -18.94 3.95
CA GLU A 215 -0.64 -18.49 2.62
C GLU A 215 0.36 -17.53 1.99
N ILE A 216 0.88 -16.57 2.76
CA ILE A 216 1.93 -15.67 2.31
C ILE A 216 3.17 -16.45 1.88
N LYS A 217 3.61 -17.40 2.69
CA LYS A 217 4.77 -18.24 2.38
C LYS A 217 4.58 -19.06 1.10
N ARG A 218 3.38 -19.60 0.88
CA ARG A 218 3.04 -20.34 -0.34
C ARG A 218 3.10 -19.42 -1.56
N LYS A 219 2.44 -18.27 -1.50
CA LYS A 219 2.44 -17.27 -2.59
C LYS A 219 3.83 -16.74 -2.90
N SER A 220 4.64 -16.50 -1.87
CA SER A 220 6.04 -16.09 -2.06
C SER A 220 6.87 -17.17 -2.76
N ALA A 221 6.70 -18.45 -2.41
CA ALA A 221 7.40 -19.52 -3.09
C ALA A 221 7.04 -19.61 -4.58
N GLU A 222 5.75 -19.43 -4.92
CA GLU A 222 5.26 -19.36 -6.29
C GLU A 222 5.88 -18.17 -7.05
N ALA A 223 5.91 -16.97 -6.42
CA ALA A 223 6.49 -15.76 -7.00
C ALA A 223 8.00 -15.91 -7.23
N VAL A 224 8.74 -16.43 -6.26
CA VAL A 224 10.19 -16.66 -6.39
C VAL A 224 10.46 -17.65 -7.52
N GLN A 225 9.70 -18.73 -7.62
CA GLN A 225 9.87 -19.71 -8.70
C GLN A 225 9.57 -19.10 -10.09
N LYS A 226 8.57 -18.22 -10.16
CA LYS A 226 8.14 -17.60 -11.43
C LYS A 226 9.08 -16.50 -11.91
N TYR A 227 9.50 -15.61 -11.01
CA TYR A 227 10.19 -14.38 -11.37
C TYR A 227 11.70 -14.42 -11.08
N CYS A 228 12.12 -15.00 -9.95
CA CYS A 228 13.52 -14.99 -9.53
C CYS A 228 14.33 -16.10 -10.20
N THR A 229 14.31 -16.16 -11.53
CA THR A 229 15.07 -17.14 -12.32
C THR A 229 16.58 -16.86 -12.35
N ASN A 230 16.97 -15.63 -12.04
CA ASN A 230 18.36 -15.15 -11.93
C ASN A 230 18.67 -14.78 -10.48
N GLU A 231 19.89 -15.06 -10.02
CA GLU A 231 20.35 -14.68 -8.67
C GLU A 231 20.37 -13.16 -8.46
N ASN A 232 20.55 -12.39 -9.53
CA ASN A 232 20.55 -10.93 -9.52
C ASN A 232 19.15 -10.31 -9.69
N HIS A 233 18.08 -11.10 -9.54
CA HIS A 233 16.72 -10.57 -9.63
C HIS A 233 16.40 -9.66 -8.44
N PHE A 234 15.87 -8.46 -8.72
CA PHE A 234 15.60 -7.42 -7.72
C PHE A 234 14.80 -7.95 -6.52
N GLY A 235 13.77 -8.77 -6.76
CA GLY A 235 12.93 -9.34 -5.70
C GLY A 235 13.70 -10.19 -4.69
N LYS A 236 14.69 -10.97 -5.15
CA LYS A 236 15.56 -11.76 -4.26
C LYS A 236 16.53 -10.88 -3.51
N ILE A 237 17.21 -9.98 -4.25
CA ILE A 237 18.22 -9.10 -3.69
C ILE A 237 17.66 -8.20 -2.60
N TYR A 238 16.47 -7.62 -2.80
CA TYR A 238 15.83 -6.80 -1.78
C TYR A 238 15.63 -7.58 -0.47
N VAL A 239 15.07 -8.79 -0.55
CA VAL A 239 14.84 -9.62 0.64
C VAL A 239 16.15 -9.99 1.33
N ASP A 240 17.16 -10.40 0.55
CA ASP A 240 18.47 -10.78 1.08
C ASP A 240 19.16 -9.58 1.73
N ALA A 241 19.18 -8.41 1.09
CA ALA A 241 19.80 -7.19 1.61
C ALA A 241 19.16 -6.72 2.92
N ILE A 242 17.82 -6.72 3.02
CA ILE A 242 17.13 -6.38 4.27
C ILE A 242 17.48 -7.38 5.38
N ASN A 243 17.48 -8.68 5.09
CA ASN A 243 17.81 -9.72 6.08
C ASN A 243 19.28 -9.65 6.52
N GLU A 244 20.22 -9.40 5.60
CA GLU A 244 21.62 -9.18 5.93
C GLU A 244 21.81 -7.93 6.78
N HIS A 245 21.16 -6.83 6.44
CA HIS A 245 21.18 -5.61 7.23
C HIS A 245 20.70 -5.87 8.67
N ILE A 246 19.57 -6.58 8.85
CA ILE A 246 19.06 -6.97 10.17
C ILE A 246 20.11 -7.79 10.94
N ALA A 247 20.72 -8.76 10.30
CA ALA A 247 21.73 -9.61 10.92
C ALA A 247 22.99 -8.82 11.35
N TYR A 248 23.37 -7.81 10.56
CA TYR A 248 24.56 -6.99 10.81
C TYR A 248 24.29 -5.85 11.81
N GLU A 249 23.25 -5.06 11.61
CA GLU A 249 22.97 -3.82 12.35
C GLU A 249 22.09 -4.01 13.59
N CYS A 250 21.38 -5.14 13.68
CA CYS A 250 20.40 -5.36 14.73
C CYS A 250 20.72 -6.56 15.63
N ASN A 251 20.21 -6.51 16.85
CA ASN A 251 20.24 -7.62 17.79
C ASN A 251 19.08 -8.59 17.51
N SER A 252 19.31 -9.56 16.62
CA SER A 252 18.31 -10.55 16.19
C SER A 252 17.66 -11.36 17.33
N HIS A 253 18.24 -11.32 18.54
CA HIS A 253 17.71 -11.96 19.73
C HIS A 253 16.55 -11.19 20.37
N THR A 254 16.39 -9.90 20.04
CA THR A 254 15.33 -9.09 20.59
C THR A 254 13.96 -9.63 20.18
N LEU A 255 13.00 -9.56 21.11
CA LEU A 255 11.68 -10.15 20.90
C LEU A 255 10.90 -9.49 19.73
N GLY A 256 11.19 -8.22 19.43
CA GLY A 256 10.56 -7.49 18.33
C GLY A 256 11.04 -7.93 16.93
N LEU A 257 12.26 -8.44 16.83
CA LEU A 257 12.82 -8.96 15.58
C LEU A 257 12.60 -10.46 15.43
N LYS A 258 12.49 -11.17 16.54
CA LYS A 258 12.31 -12.62 16.54
C LYS A 258 10.95 -13.03 15.99
N GLY A 259 10.90 -13.45 14.75
CA GLY A 259 9.70 -13.83 14.00
C GLY A 259 9.28 -12.81 12.96
N LEU A 260 10.13 -11.81 12.69
CA LEU A 260 10.03 -10.95 11.51
C LEU A 260 10.67 -11.69 10.34
N GLU A 261 9.93 -11.81 9.26
CA GLU A 261 10.34 -12.48 8.02
C GLU A 261 9.86 -11.65 6.83
N HIS A 262 10.68 -11.63 5.76
CA HIS A 262 10.43 -10.87 4.55
C HIS A 262 10.16 -11.81 3.38
N PHE A 263 9.14 -11.51 2.60
CA PHE A 263 8.70 -12.32 1.47
C PHE A 263 8.51 -11.47 0.23
N TYR A 264 8.95 -11.98 -0.90
CA TYR A 264 8.66 -11.43 -2.22
C TYR A 264 7.35 -12.01 -2.75
N LEU A 265 6.43 -11.17 -3.24
CA LEU A 265 5.11 -11.57 -3.72
C LEU A 265 4.98 -11.51 -5.25
N GLY A 266 5.96 -10.91 -5.95
CA GLY A 266 5.98 -10.90 -7.41
C GLY A 266 6.03 -9.50 -8.01
N GLU A 267 5.95 -9.50 -9.33
CA GLU A 267 5.83 -8.32 -10.18
C GLU A 267 4.39 -8.12 -10.56
N TYR A 268 3.94 -6.88 -10.49
CA TYR A 268 2.59 -6.48 -10.84
C TYR A 268 2.62 -5.27 -11.76
N GLU A 269 1.80 -5.30 -12.78
CA GLU A 269 1.53 -4.12 -13.58
C GLU A 269 0.70 -3.15 -12.73
N PHE A 270 1.13 -1.89 -12.63
CA PHE A 270 0.37 -0.86 -11.94
C PHE A 270 -0.01 0.25 -12.90
N ALA A 271 -1.10 0.94 -12.61
CA ALA A 271 -1.61 2.05 -13.37
C ALA A 271 -1.61 3.32 -12.53
N CYS A 272 -1.04 4.38 -13.11
CA CYS A 272 -1.20 5.74 -12.65
C CYS A 272 -2.32 6.44 -13.39
N TYR A 273 -3.13 7.21 -12.69
CA TYR A 273 -4.19 8.03 -13.27
C TYR A 273 -3.79 9.51 -13.24
N ASN A 274 -3.94 10.21 -14.36
CA ASN A 274 -3.51 11.61 -14.46
C ASN A 274 -4.43 12.59 -13.73
N ASP A 275 -5.66 12.22 -13.41
CA ASP A 275 -6.63 13.18 -12.93
C ASP A 275 -7.18 12.79 -11.56
N HIS A 276 -6.79 13.59 -10.56
CA HIS A 276 -7.12 13.35 -9.16
C HIS A 276 -8.48 13.91 -8.75
N TYR A 277 -8.94 14.95 -9.42
CA TYR A 277 -9.98 15.80 -8.86
C TYR A 277 -11.28 15.90 -9.65
N VAL A 278 -11.34 15.50 -10.91
CA VAL A 278 -12.46 15.95 -11.75
C VAL A 278 -13.32 14.85 -12.34
N ASN A 279 -12.85 13.64 -12.61
CA ASN A 279 -13.71 12.65 -13.26
C ASN A 279 -13.45 11.22 -12.80
N LEU A 280 -14.52 10.60 -12.33
CA LEU A 280 -14.65 9.20 -11.94
C LEU A 280 -14.45 8.19 -13.08
N GLU A 281 -14.26 8.63 -14.32
CA GLU A 281 -13.81 7.79 -15.42
C GLU A 281 -12.29 7.67 -15.38
N LYS A 282 -11.84 6.71 -14.57
CA LYS A 282 -10.43 6.38 -14.39
C LYS A 282 -9.84 5.85 -15.69
N LYS A 283 -9.23 6.71 -16.51
CA LYS A 283 -8.39 6.27 -17.62
C LYS A 283 -6.96 6.12 -17.11
N ALA A 284 -6.45 4.89 -17.13
CA ALA A 284 -5.03 4.63 -16.88
C ALA A 284 -4.21 5.32 -17.98
N VAL A 285 -3.25 6.15 -17.60
CA VAL A 285 -2.45 6.92 -18.55
C VAL A 285 -1.25 6.14 -19.03
N THR A 286 -0.58 5.46 -18.11
CA THR A 286 0.56 4.61 -18.38
C THR A 286 0.57 3.43 -17.42
N THR A 287 1.18 2.33 -17.85
CA THR A 287 1.35 1.14 -17.04
C THR A 287 2.83 0.84 -16.87
N GLU A 288 3.24 0.54 -15.67
CA GLU A 288 4.60 0.19 -15.29
C GLU A 288 4.60 -1.05 -14.41
N ILE A 289 5.75 -1.62 -14.16
CA ILE A 289 5.92 -2.77 -13.26
C ILE A 289 6.38 -2.30 -11.89
N CYS A 290 5.72 -2.78 -10.85
CA CYS A 290 6.17 -2.66 -9.47
C CYS A 290 6.47 -4.04 -8.88
N HIS A 291 7.37 -4.07 -7.90
CA HIS A 291 7.69 -5.26 -7.13
C HIS A 291 6.99 -5.18 -5.77
N ILE A 292 6.35 -6.27 -5.38
CA ILE A 292 5.61 -6.33 -4.11
C ILE A 292 6.33 -7.24 -3.12
N PHE A 293 6.53 -6.73 -1.91
CA PHE A 293 7.05 -7.46 -0.78
C PHE A 293 6.09 -7.41 0.39
N ILE A 294 6.21 -8.33 1.30
CA ILE A 294 5.49 -8.31 2.56
C ILE A 294 6.40 -8.74 3.71
N SER A 295 6.44 -7.91 4.73
CA SER A 295 7.09 -8.24 6.00
C SER A 295 6.05 -8.75 6.96
N VAL A 296 6.34 -9.87 7.60
CA VAL A 296 5.43 -10.60 8.48
C VAL A 296 6.06 -10.81 9.83
N HIS A 297 5.44 -10.29 10.88
CA HIS A 297 5.79 -10.70 12.23
C HIS A 297 4.87 -11.84 12.68
N ASN A 298 5.36 -13.08 12.53
CA ASN A 298 4.58 -14.32 12.63
C ASN A 298 3.95 -14.60 14.01
N LYS A 299 4.38 -13.88 15.07
CA LYS A 299 3.84 -14.02 16.43
C LYS A 299 2.75 -13.02 16.78
N THR A 300 2.68 -11.91 16.07
CA THR A 300 1.74 -10.83 16.39
C THR A 300 0.69 -10.62 15.30
N GLY A 301 0.92 -11.10 14.08
CA GLY A 301 0.04 -10.84 12.95
C GLY A 301 0.10 -9.39 12.45
N LEU A 302 1.25 -8.73 12.66
CA LEU A 302 1.56 -7.43 12.05
C LEU A 302 2.26 -7.65 10.72
N HIS A 303 1.95 -6.83 9.75
CA HIS A 303 2.47 -6.94 8.40
C HIS A 303 2.74 -5.55 7.83
N ILE A 304 3.74 -5.44 6.98
CA ILE A 304 3.95 -4.27 6.11
C ILE A 304 3.99 -4.77 4.67
N ILE A 305 3.13 -4.25 3.82
CA ILE A 305 3.26 -4.44 2.37
C ILE A 305 4.17 -3.34 1.87
N THR A 306 5.23 -3.72 1.16
CA THR A 306 6.16 -2.79 0.50
C THR A 306 5.95 -2.87 -1.01
N VAL A 307 5.69 -1.72 -1.62
CA VAL A 307 5.61 -1.54 -3.06
C VAL A 307 6.87 -0.83 -3.50
N ALA A 308 7.71 -1.51 -4.26
CA ALA A 308 8.95 -0.95 -4.79
C ALA A 308 8.80 -0.64 -6.29
N ILE A 309 9.11 0.58 -6.68
CA ILE A 309 9.06 1.09 -8.05
C ILE A 309 10.46 1.63 -8.38
N PRO A 310 11.38 0.76 -8.83
CA PRO A 310 12.74 1.15 -9.12
C PRO A 310 12.86 1.86 -10.46
N ASP A 311 13.79 2.80 -10.57
CA ASP A 311 14.16 3.53 -11.81
C ASP A 311 12.94 3.98 -12.64
N ASN A 312 11.88 4.49 -11.97
CA ASN A 312 10.62 4.82 -12.63
C ASN A 312 10.69 6.16 -13.40
N GLU A 313 9.78 6.32 -14.35
CA GLU A 313 9.68 7.53 -15.19
C GLU A 313 8.75 8.61 -14.58
N TYR A 314 7.98 8.26 -13.54
CA TYR A 314 7.03 9.17 -12.90
C TYR A 314 7.73 10.17 -11.98
N LEU A 315 7.11 11.32 -11.77
CA LEU A 315 7.50 12.19 -10.69
C LEU A 315 7.11 11.55 -9.35
N PRO A 316 7.98 11.56 -8.34
CA PRO A 316 7.63 11.04 -7.03
C PRO A 316 6.34 11.62 -6.48
N THR A 317 6.07 12.92 -6.72
CA THR A 317 4.85 13.59 -6.29
C THR A 317 3.58 12.97 -6.89
N GLN A 318 3.60 12.54 -8.14
CA GLN A 318 2.45 11.89 -8.79
C GLN A 318 2.13 10.54 -8.12
N LEU A 319 3.15 9.72 -7.86
CA LEU A 319 2.98 8.41 -7.23
C LEU A 319 2.57 8.52 -5.76
N ILE A 320 3.18 9.46 -5.02
CA ILE A 320 2.90 9.67 -3.59
C ILE A 320 1.47 10.13 -3.38
N ASP A 321 1.00 11.08 -4.19
CA ASP A 321 -0.36 11.58 -4.12
C ASP A 321 -1.38 10.46 -4.45
N GLN A 322 -1.13 9.67 -5.48
CA GLN A 322 -2.00 8.55 -5.83
C GLN A 322 -2.04 7.46 -4.76
N MET A 323 -0.93 7.17 -4.09
CA MET A 323 -0.91 6.24 -2.98
C MET A 323 -1.73 6.77 -1.80
N SER A 324 -1.62 8.06 -1.48
CA SER A 324 -2.39 8.72 -0.42
C SER A 324 -3.88 8.69 -0.71
N ALA A 325 -4.27 8.87 -1.98
CA ALA A 325 -5.66 8.86 -2.41
C ALA A 325 -6.21 7.45 -2.73
N ASP A 326 -5.44 6.39 -2.51
CA ASP A 326 -5.81 5.02 -2.85
C ASP A 326 -6.03 4.76 -4.35
N HIS A 327 -5.40 5.56 -5.21
CA HIS A 327 -5.54 5.48 -6.66
C HIS A 327 -4.40 4.72 -7.34
N LEU A 328 -3.37 4.29 -6.61
CA LEU A 328 -2.36 3.40 -7.14
C LEU A 328 -2.94 1.98 -7.20
N ASN A 329 -3.26 1.55 -8.41
CA ASN A 329 -3.91 0.28 -8.64
C ASN A 329 -2.97 -0.68 -9.37
N ILE A 330 -3.12 -1.96 -9.09
CA ILE A 330 -2.43 -3.05 -9.78
C ILE A 330 -3.43 -3.88 -10.57
N LEU A 331 -2.95 -4.47 -11.67
CA LEU A 331 -3.74 -5.37 -12.48
C LEU A 331 -3.98 -6.68 -11.73
N ASP A 332 -5.24 -6.99 -11.46
CA ASP A 332 -5.66 -8.31 -11.01
C ASP A 332 -5.73 -9.24 -12.22
N ASN A 333 -4.77 -10.14 -12.34
CA ASN A 333 -4.66 -11.07 -13.47
C ASN A 333 -5.85 -12.06 -13.56
N ASP A 334 -6.59 -12.26 -12.47
CA ASP A 334 -7.73 -13.18 -12.45
C ASP A 334 -9.00 -12.51 -13.03
N THR A 335 -9.17 -11.22 -12.79
CA THR A 335 -10.35 -10.46 -13.24
C THR A 335 -10.07 -9.57 -14.46
N GLY A 336 -8.81 -9.23 -14.71
CA GLY A 336 -8.40 -8.27 -15.73
C GLY A 336 -8.71 -6.80 -15.35
N GLU A 337 -9.05 -6.54 -14.10
CA GLU A 337 -9.40 -5.21 -13.58
C GLU A 337 -8.25 -4.62 -12.76
N TYR A 338 -8.14 -3.29 -12.77
CA TYR A 338 -7.23 -2.59 -11.88
C TYR A 338 -7.87 -2.38 -10.51
N VAL A 339 -7.20 -2.87 -9.46
CA VAL A 339 -7.68 -2.84 -8.08
C VAL A 339 -6.65 -2.14 -7.18
N ALA A 340 -7.11 -1.35 -6.23
CA ALA A 340 -6.22 -0.70 -5.27
C ALA A 340 -5.35 -1.73 -4.53
N ILE A 341 -4.05 -1.48 -4.45
CA ILE A 341 -3.05 -2.41 -3.88
C ILE A 341 -3.47 -2.91 -2.49
N LYS A 342 -3.92 -1.98 -1.63
CA LYS A 342 -4.36 -2.31 -0.27
C LYS A 342 -5.54 -3.28 -0.23
N ASP A 343 -6.48 -3.14 -1.17
CA ASP A 343 -7.69 -3.96 -1.23
C ASP A 343 -7.39 -5.33 -1.81
N TYR A 344 -6.53 -5.38 -2.84
CA TYR A 344 -6.09 -6.63 -3.45
C TYR A 344 -5.42 -7.55 -2.44
N PHE A 345 -4.36 -7.08 -1.76
CA PHE A 345 -3.65 -7.88 -0.77
C PHE A 345 -4.44 -8.03 0.54
N GLY A 346 -5.24 -7.02 0.90
CA GLY A 346 -6.18 -7.11 2.01
C GLY A 346 -7.15 -8.28 1.85
N LYS A 347 -7.71 -8.45 0.66
CA LYS A 347 -8.61 -9.57 0.32
C LYS A 347 -7.85 -10.89 0.24
N MET A 348 -6.72 -10.92 -0.48
CA MET A 348 -5.92 -12.13 -0.71
C MET A 348 -5.48 -12.79 0.61
N PHE A 349 -4.99 -12.01 1.56
CA PHE A 349 -4.41 -12.50 2.81
C PHE A 349 -5.28 -12.25 4.05
N ASN A 350 -6.51 -11.77 3.86
CA ASN A 350 -7.42 -11.36 4.95
C ASN A 350 -6.76 -10.37 5.92
N LEU A 351 -6.12 -9.33 5.36
CA LEU A 351 -5.46 -8.27 6.10
C LEU A 351 -6.36 -7.05 6.21
N LYS A 352 -6.10 -6.23 7.24
CA LYS A 352 -6.75 -4.93 7.43
C LYS A 352 -5.70 -3.85 7.59
N ILE A 353 -5.94 -2.69 6.98
CA ILE A 353 -5.09 -1.52 7.14
C ILE A 353 -5.04 -1.11 8.61
N CYS A 354 -3.84 -0.82 9.09
CA CYS A 354 -3.57 -0.47 10.47
C CYS A 354 -2.57 0.69 10.62
N GLY A 355 -2.74 1.72 9.84
CA GLY A 355 -1.91 2.93 9.84
C GLY A 355 -1.89 3.57 8.46
N ASP A 356 -1.35 4.78 8.37
CA ASP A 356 -1.21 5.50 7.12
C ASP A 356 -0.01 4.99 6.33
N PRO A 357 -0.10 4.88 5.00
CA PRO A 357 1.04 4.58 4.15
C PRO A 357 2.15 5.62 4.32
N LYS A 358 3.39 5.18 4.20
CA LYS A 358 4.58 6.03 4.20
C LYS A 358 5.45 5.65 3.01
N PHE A 359 6.34 6.57 2.61
CA PHE A 359 7.24 6.31 1.50
C PHE A 359 8.71 6.56 1.86
N VAL A 360 9.58 5.95 1.09
CA VAL A 360 11.01 6.27 1.01
C VAL A 360 11.36 6.51 -0.45
N MET A 361 11.96 7.65 -0.73
CA MET A 361 12.55 7.98 -2.04
C MET A 361 14.06 7.89 -1.92
N CYS A 362 14.71 7.09 -2.75
CA CYS A 362 16.16 7.07 -2.89
C CYS A 362 16.51 7.76 -4.22
N LEU A 363 17.15 8.91 -4.15
CA LEU A 363 17.43 9.78 -5.29
C LEU A 363 18.93 9.81 -5.63
N SER A 364 19.24 9.86 -6.93
CA SER A 364 20.63 10.02 -7.40
C SER A 364 21.19 11.42 -7.18
N ASN A 365 20.35 12.42 -7.25
CA ASN A 365 20.69 13.83 -7.10
C ASN A 365 19.54 14.61 -6.47
N MET A 366 19.83 15.78 -5.95
CA MET A 366 18.81 16.76 -5.61
C MET A 366 18.04 17.16 -6.88
N PRO A 367 16.70 17.18 -6.88
CA PRO A 367 15.93 17.71 -8.00
C PRO A 367 16.41 19.13 -8.36
N GLU A 368 16.43 19.46 -9.65
CA GLU A 368 16.78 20.82 -10.12
C GLU A 368 15.83 21.86 -9.52
N ASN A 369 14.58 21.50 -9.34
CA ASN A 369 13.62 22.30 -8.59
C ASN A 369 13.42 21.72 -7.17
N PRO A 370 14.05 22.29 -6.14
CA PRO A 370 13.90 21.80 -4.77
C PRO A 370 12.46 21.83 -4.22
N ILE A 371 11.59 22.66 -4.82
CA ILE A 371 10.18 22.76 -4.44
C ILE A 371 9.47 21.42 -4.67
N GLU A 372 9.80 20.71 -5.74
CA GLU A 372 9.25 19.38 -6.03
C GLU A 372 9.50 18.38 -4.89
N LEU A 373 10.73 18.38 -4.36
CA LEU A 373 11.08 17.54 -3.22
C LEU A 373 10.26 17.92 -1.97
N ALA A 374 10.03 19.21 -1.75
CA ALA A 374 9.21 19.67 -0.63
C ALA A 374 7.75 19.22 -0.77
N TYR A 375 7.18 19.29 -1.98
CA TYR A 375 5.82 18.78 -2.24
C TYR A 375 5.73 17.26 -2.04
N ALA A 376 6.70 16.50 -2.54
CA ALA A 376 6.76 15.07 -2.28
C ALA A 376 6.78 14.76 -0.77
N LEU A 377 7.64 15.45 -0.02
CA LEU A 377 7.74 15.29 1.44
C LEU A 377 6.48 15.75 2.18
N ALA A 378 5.74 16.73 1.64
CA ALA A 378 4.44 17.10 2.18
C ALA A 378 3.35 16.03 1.91
N GLY A 379 3.57 15.14 0.96
CA GLY A 379 2.56 14.18 0.48
C GLY A 379 1.56 14.80 -0.49
N GLU A 380 1.98 15.84 -1.22
CA GLU A 380 1.14 16.64 -2.12
C GLU A 380 1.64 16.54 -3.56
N THR A 381 0.74 16.71 -4.51
CA THR A 381 1.10 16.76 -5.92
C THR A 381 1.77 18.08 -6.26
N TYR A 382 2.92 18.02 -6.92
CA TYR A 382 3.51 19.19 -7.54
C TYR A 382 2.96 19.36 -8.95
N ASN A 383 2.07 20.30 -9.12
CA ASN A 383 1.60 20.73 -10.44
C ASN A 383 1.82 22.24 -10.56
N SER A 384 2.72 22.63 -11.45
CA SER A 384 3.03 24.05 -11.71
C SER A 384 1.85 24.87 -12.23
N GLU A 385 0.76 24.21 -12.64
CA GLU A 385 -0.40 24.83 -13.26
C GLU A 385 -1.66 24.84 -12.39
N HIS A 386 -1.82 23.91 -11.46
CA HIS A 386 -2.91 23.94 -10.50
C HIS A 386 -2.52 24.78 -9.27
N ILE A 387 -2.91 26.03 -9.34
CA ILE A 387 -2.54 27.08 -8.37
C ILE A 387 -3.29 26.93 -7.03
N ASP A 388 -4.19 25.98 -6.90
CA ASP A 388 -5.13 25.93 -5.77
C ASP A 388 -4.51 25.47 -4.44
N TYR A 389 -3.35 24.78 -4.48
CA TYR A 389 -2.68 24.26 -3.28
C TYR A 389 -1.19 24.64 -3.25
N HIS A 390 -0.91 25.89 -2.90
CA HIS A 390 0.47 26.30 -2.68
C HIS A 390 0.90 26.03 -1.24
N ILE A 391 1.93 25.19 -1.09
CA ILE A 391 2.63 25.07 0.18
C ILE A 391 3.33 26.40 0.48
N LEU A 392 3.13 26.91 1.69
CA LEU A 392 3.78 28.15 2.11
C LEU A 392 5.31 28.01 2.08
N GLN A 393 6.01 29.04 1.61
CA GLN A 393 7.49 29.04 1.53
C GLN A 393 8.15 28.64 2.85
N LYS A 394 7.62 29.11 3.97
CA LYS A 394 8.10 28.72 5.30
C LYS A 394 8.06 27.21 5.52
N HIS A 395 6.99 26.55 5.06
CA HIS A 395 6.86 25.10 5.20
C HIS A 395 7.78 24.35 4.24
N ILE A 396 7.99 24.87 3.03
CA ILE A 396 9.01 24.37 2.10
C ILE A 396 10.39 24.43 2.78
N ASP A 397 10.75 25.58 3.35
CA ASP A 397 12.03 25.77 4.03
C ASP A 397 12.20 24.83 5.23
N GLU A 398 11.13 24.53 5.97
CA GLU A 398 11.11 23.54 7.05
C GLU A 398 11.37 22.11 6.54
N LEU A 399 10.74 21.70 5.42
CA LEU A 399 10.85 20.35 4.88
C LEU A 399 12.21 20.03 4.29
N ILE A 400 12.83 20.98 3.58
CA ILE A 400 14.10 20.77 2.88
C ILE A 400 15.29 21.56 3.49
N GLY A 401 15.06 22.35 4.51
CA GLY A 401 16.08 23.17 5.17
C GLY A 401 16.98 22.40 6.13
N CYS A 402 16.54 21.24 6.63
CA CYS A 402 17.29 20.45 7.61
C CYS A 402 17.69 19.10 7.02
N ASN A 403 19.01 18.93 6.77
CA ASN A 403 19.55 17.62 6.42
C ASN A 403 19.74 16.79 7.70
N HIS A 404 19.07 15.66 7.78
CA HIS A 404 19.10 14.75 8.92
C HIS A 404 20.16 13.64 8.80
N SER A 405 20.98 13.62 7.75
CA SER A 405 22.01 12.60 7.56
C SER A 405 23.02 12.55 8.71
N SER A 406 23.50 11.36 9.01
CA SER A 406 24.57 11.13 9.98
C SER A 406 25.96 11.05 9.32
N TYR A 407 26.01 10.91 7.99
CA TYR A 407 27.22 10.74 7.19
C TYR A 407 27.22 11.66 5.97
N ASP A 408 28.37 11.86 5.37
CA ASP A 408 28.60 12.76 4.23
C ASP A 408 28.27 12.14 2.86
N TYR A 409 28.10 10.81 2.77
CA TYR A 409 27.84 10.13 1.52
C TYR A 409 26.36 10.19 1.09
N TYR A 410 25.46 10.69 1.96
CA TYR A 410 24.06 10.90 1.63
C TYR A 410 23.48 12.16 2.29
N ARG A 411 22.31 12.58 1.81
CA ARG A 411 21.45 13.56 2.48
C ARG A 411 20.11 12.90 2.79
N SER A 412 19.53 13.23 3.94
CA SER A 412 18.24 12.69 4.37
C SER A 412 17.32 13.82 4.79
N TYR A 413 16.14 13.86 4.20
CA TYR A 413 15.06 14.78 4.54
C TYR A 413 13.87 13.95 5.00
N ILE A 414 13.33 14.24 6.18
CA ILE A 414 12.30 13.43 6.83
C ILE A 414 11.09 14.32 7.09
N SER A 415 9.93 13.81 6.71
CA SER A 415 8.63 14.46 6.95
C SER A 415 7.65 13.51 7.62
N HIS A 416 6.44 14.00 7.89
CA HIS A 416 5.35 13.14 8.36
C HIS A 416 4.95 12.07 7.31
N SER A 417 5.04 12.39 6.02
CA SER A 417 4.58 11.51 4.95
C SER A 417 5.63 10.48 4.51
N GLY A 418 6.92 10.82 4.61
CA GLY A 418 7.98 9.92 4.18
C GLY A 418 9.39 10.50 4.31
N ILE A 419 10.32 9.84 3.63
CA ILE A 419 11.75 10.17 3.65
C ILE A 419 12.26 10.33 2.23
N ALA A 420 13.08 11.34 2.00
CA ALA A 420 13.92 11.47 0.82
C ALA A 420 15.38 11.20 1.20
N PHE A 421 15.97 10.20 0.58
CA PHE A 421 17.34 9.76 0.78
C PHE A 421 18.13 10.01 -0.51
N ILE A 422 19.04 10.98 -0.48
CA ILE A 422 19.80 11.42 -1.66
C ILE A 422 21.22 10.91 -1.55
N LEU A 423 21.59 10.00 -2.44
CA LEU A 423 22.90 9.36 -2.45
C LEU A 423 23.92 10.18 -3.25
N ASN A 424 25.08 10.47 -2.67
CA ASN A 424 26.16 11.18 -3.37
C ASN A 424 26.86 10.27 -4.41
N ASP A 425 26.81 8.95 -4.23
CA ASP A 425 27.39 7.95 -5.13
C ASP A 425 26.30 6.96 -5.58
N TYR A 426 25.42 7.44 -6.42
CA TYR A 426 24.30 6.65 -6.93
C TYR A 426 24.76 5.72 -8.05
N SER A 427 24.84 4.44 -7.78
CA SER A 427 25.16 3.43 -8.78
C SER A 427 24.03 3.27 -9.81
N ALA A 428 24.38 3.10 -11.09
CA ALA A 428 23.41 2.67 -12.10
C ALA A 428 22.90 1.24 -11.86
N ASP A 429 23.63 0.45 -11.06
CA ASP A 429 23.28 -0.91 -10.70
C ASP A 429 22.40 -0.90 -9.43
N ILE A 430 21.12 -1.19 -9.60
CA ILE A 430 20.11 -1.24 -8.52
C ILE A 430 20.49 -2.22 -7.42
N VAL A 431 21.13 -3.34 -7.77
CA VAL A 431 21.60 -4.35 -6.80
C VAL A 431 22.55 -3.71 -5.79
N LYS A 432 23.55 -2.99 -6.30
CA LYS A 432 24.52 -2.30 -5.44
C LYS A 432 23.89 -1.19 -4.60
N ARG A 433 22.90 -0.49 -5.14
CA ARG A 433 22.18 0.55 -4.37
C ARG A 433 21.49 -0.06 -3.16
N VAL A 434 20.68 -1.10 -3.40
CA VAL A 434 19.91 -1.76 -2.34
C VAL A 434 20.84 -2.40 -1.30
N GLU A 435 21.81 -3.21 -1.73
CA GLU A 435 22.71 -3.92 -0.82
C GLU A 435 23.57 -2.98 0.03
N LYS A 436 24.06 -1.90 -0.55
CA LYS A 436 25.10 -1.10 0.07
C LYS A 436 24.58 0.13 0.81
N TYR A 437 23.47 0.72 0.36
CA TYR A 437 23.03 2.04 0.83
C TYR A 437 21.56 2.07 1.30
N GLU A 438 20.64 1.43 0.58
CA GLU A 438 19.23 1.62 0.80
C GLU A 438 18.65 0.71 1.89
N ALA A 439 19.14 -0.53 2.02
CA ALA A 439 18.61 -1.51 2.96
C ALA A 439 18.52 -0.97 4.40
N SER A 440 19.44 -0.09 4.80
CA SER A 440 19.44 0.54 6.13
C SER A 440 18.21 1.42 6.33
N VAL A 441 18.00 2.41 5.47
CA VAL A 441 16.87 3.34 5.59
C VAL A 441 15.54 2.62 5.37
N LEU A 442 15.49 1.67 4.44
CA LEU A 442 14.29 0.89 4.15
C LEU A 442 13.86 0.07 5.36
N PHE A 443 14.80 -0.62 6.01
CA PHE A 443 14.51 -1.40 7.21
C PHE A 443 14.13 -0.51 8.41
N VAL A 444 14.81 0.60 8.62
CA VAL A 444 14.48 1.52 9.72
C VAL A 444 13.05 2.01 9.60
N VAL A 445 12.62 2.44 8.41
CA VAL A 445 11.24 2.88 8.17
C VAL A 445 10.25 1.74 8.36
N GLU A 446 10.52 0.58 7.79
CA GLU A 446 9.67 -0.60 7.94
C GLU A 446 9.46 -0.96 9.41
N PHE A 447 10.56 -1.03 10.17
CA PHE A 447 10.50 -1.42 11.58
C PHE A 447 9.78 -0.38 12.45
N VAL A 448 10.02 0.91 12.21
CA VAL A 448 9.30 2.01 12.87
C VAL A 448 7.79 1.94 12.56
N LEU A 449 7.42 1.59 11.34
CA LEU A 449 6.01 1.37 11.00
C LEU A 449 5.41 0.13 11.69
N LEU A 450 6.15 -0.95 11.84
CA LEU A 450 5.71 -2.11 12.64
C LEU A 450 5.49 -1.72 14.11
N GLN A 451 6.37 -0.90 14.68
CA GLN A 451 6.21 -0.35 16.03
C GLN A 451 4.92 0.47 16.14
N ASN A 452 4.69 1.39 15.20
CA ASN A 452 3.47 2.20 15.16
C ASN A 452 2.21 1.35 14.98
N THR A 453 2.25 0.38 14.07
CA THR A 453 1.14 -0.55 13.82
C THR A 453 0.76 -1.33 15.06
N ALA A 454 1.75 -1.75 15.85
CA ALA A 454 1.53 -2.42 17.14
C ALA A 454 0.79 -1.50 18.13
N LEU A 455 1.21 -0.25 18.25
CA LEU A 455 0.56 0.75 19.11
C LEU A 455 -0.87 1.03 18.67
N LEU A 456 -1.07 1.35 17.39
CA LEU A 456 -2.38 1.69 16.82
C LEU A 456 -3.38 0.54 16.99
N ARG A 457 -2.94 -0.70 16.75
CA ARG A 457 -3.79 -1.87 16.95
C ARG A 457 -4.23 -2.02 18.42
N THR A 458 -3.29 -1.90 19.35
CA THR A 458 -3.56 -2.01 20.78
C THR A 458 -4.48 -0.90 21.24
N ASN A 459 -4.22 0.35 20.86
CA ASN A 459 -5.06 1.50 21.18
C ASN A 459 -6.51 1.29 20.68
N ARG A 460 -6.69 0.84 19.43
CA ARG A 460 -8.03 0.52 18.88
C ARG A 460 -8.74 -0.58 19.65
N HIS A 461 -8.03 -1.60 20.12
CA HIS A 461 -8.62 -2.68 20.92
C HIS A 461 -9.08 -2.17 22.28
N VAL A 462 -8.28 -1.34 22.93
CA VAL A 462 -8.64 -0.72 24.21
C VAL A 462 -9.85 0.19 24.06
N ILE A 463 -9.86 1.07 23.06
CA ILE A 463 -10.99 1.99 22.82
C ILE A 463 -12.28 1.19 22.62
N ARG A 464 -12.28 0.17 21.78
CA ARG A 464 -13.47 -0.69 21.58
C ARG A 464 -13.92 -1.37 22.87
N ALA A 465 -12.97 -1.86 23.65
CA ALA A 465 -13.28 -2.47 24.92
C ALA A 465 -13.88 -1.46 25.89
N LEU A 466 -13.42 -0.21 25.90
CA LEU A 466 -13.98 0.87 26.72
C LEU A 466 -15.39 1.29 26.27
N GLU A 467 -15.66 1.32 24.98
CA GLU A 467 -17.01 1.57 24.41
C GLU A 467 -18.02 0.51 24.87
N GLU A 468 -17.56 -0.74 25.04
CA GLU A 468 -18.38 -1.87 25.51
C GLU A 468 -18.23 -2.11 27.02
N SER A 469 -17.86 -1.08 27.80
CA SER A 469 -17.40 -1.20 29.20
C SER A 469 -18.35 -1.96 30.15
N ASP A 470 -19.66 -1.86 29.91
CA ASP A 470 -20.68 -2.57 30.73
C ASP A 470 -20.66 -4.10 30.54
N LYS A 471 -20.00 -4.59 29.48
CA LYS A 471 -19.95 -6.01 29.09
C LYS A 471 -18.56 -6.63 29.23
N ILE A 472 -17.52 -5.84 29.50
CA ILE A 472 -16.15 -6.32 29.61
C ILE A 472 -16.01 -7.32 30.74
N THR A 473 -15.50 -8.49 30.40
CA THR A 473 -15.18 -9.55 31.40
C THR A 473 -13.72 -9.38 31.87
N ASN A 474 -13.40 -10.02 33.04
CA ASN A 474 -12.01 -10.09 33.51
C ASN A 474 -11.09 -10.80 32.51
N GLU A 475 -11.62 -11.75 31.73
CA GLU A 475 -10.89 -12.45 30.66
C GLU A 475 -10.54 -11.51 29.49
N ASP A 476 -11.43 -10.58 29.15
CA ASP A 476 -11.16 -9.60 28.10
C ASP A 476 -10.08 -8.60 28.53
N ILE A 477 -10.12 -8.18 29.77
CA ILE A 477 -9.08 -7.34 30.39
C ILE A 477 -7.72 -8.05 30.39
N GLU A 478 -7.67 -9.32 30.75
CA GLU A 478 -6.44 -10.12 30.72
C GLU A 478 -5.87 -10.24 29.30
N LYS A 479 -6.74 -10.46 28.31
CA LYS A 479 -6.34 -10.46 26.88
C LYS A 479 -5.72 -9.15 26.44
N LEU A 480 -6.32 -8.02 26.82
CA LEU A 480 -5.77 -6.70 26.53
C LEU A 480 -4.38 -6.51 27.16
N TYR A 481 -4.18 -6.94 28.40
CA TYR A 481 -2.87 -6.89 29.05
C TYR A 481 -1.80 -7.71 28.32
N ILE A 482 -2.16 -8.90 27.86
CA ILE A 482 -1.27 -9.74 27.05
C ILE A 482 -0.92 -9.02 25.75
N GLU A 483 -1.87 -8.30 25.17
CA GLU A 483 -1.64 -7.54 23.92
C GLU A 483 -0.72 -6.33 24.17
N PHE A 484 -0.89 -5.61 25.27
CA PHE A 484 0.06 -4.58 25.70
C PHE A 484 1.48 -5.14 25.82
N GLY A 485 1.65 -6.29 26.47
CA GLY A 485 2.95 -6.95 26.59
C GLY A 485 3.55 -7.37 25.24
N LYS A 486 2.72 -7.76 24.27
CA LYS A 486 3.17 -8.08 22.91
C LYS A 486 3.65 -6.83 22.17
N THR A 487 2.97 -5.70 22.33
CA THR A 487 3.34 -4.42 21.71
C THR A 487 4.66 -3.90 22.22
N MET A 488 4.90 -3.98 23.53
CA MET A 488 6.16 -3.52 24.14
C MET A 488 7.39 -4.29 23.69
N LYS A 489 7.25 -5.46 23.08
CA LYS A 489 8.39 -6.21 22.50
C LYS A 489 9.09 -5.49 21.38
N PHE A 490 8.37 -4.61 20.67
CA PHE A 490 8.92 -3.79 19.58
C PHE A 490 9.67 -2.55 20.09
N TRP A 491 9.50 -2.19 21.38
CA TRP A 491 10.06 -0.96 21.97
C TRP A 491 11.22 -1.25 22.92
N ASN A 492 12.09 -2.19 22.52
CA ASN A 492 13.30 -2.48 23.27
C ASN A 492 14.44 -1.55 22.78
N SER A 493 15.14 -0.87 23.70
CA SER A 493 16.29 -0.03 23.41
C SER A 493 17.47 -0.77 22.76
N ASP A 494 17.52 -2.11 22.93
CA ASP A 494 18.63 -2.94 22.44
C ASP A 494 18.40 -3.49 21.02
N ILE A 495 17.43 -2.98 20.28
CA ILE A 495 17.12 -3.47 18.91
C ILE A 495 18.28 -3.20 17.97
N TYR A 496 18.81 -1.99 17.97
CA TYR A 496 19.93 -1.61 17.12
C TYR A 496 21.25 -1.80 17.85
N LYS A 497 22.24 -2.40 17.19
CA LYS A 497 23.59 -2.58 17.74
C LYS A 497 24.36 -1.26 17.82
N TYR A 498 24.06 -0.34 16.92
CA TYR A 498 24.81 0.89 16.77
C TYR A 498 23.99 2.14 17.11
N PRO A 499 24.57 3.08 17.87
CA PRO A 499 23.84 4.29 18.30
C PRO A 499 23.42 5.21 17.14
N TYR A 500 24.07 5.15 15.97
CA TYR A 500 23.68 5.95 14.82
C TYR A 500 22.37 5.47 14.20
N THR A 501 22.20 4.15 14.05
CA THR A 501 20.95 3.56 13.54
C THR A 501 19.78 3.84 14.49
N GLN A 502 20.02 3.76 15.81
CA GLN A 502 19.04 4.17 16.81
C GLN A 502 18.62 5.64 16.64
N ARG A 503 19.59 6.56 16.47
CA ARG A 503 19.29 7.99 16.27
C ARG A 503 18.51 8.26 14.98
N GLU A 504 18.77 7.52 13.92
CA GLU A 504 17.98 7.62 12.68
C GLU A 504 16.55 7.14 12.90
N ALA A 505 16.36 6.01 13.57
CA ALA A 505 15.03 5.52 13.95
C ALA A 505 14.27 6.51 14.84
N ASP A 506 14.94 7.13 15.82
CA ASP A 506 14.34 8.13 16.71
C ASP A 506 13.84 9.36 15.93
N LYS A 507 14.59 9.84 14.93
CA LYS A 507 14.17 10.94 14.05
C LYS A 507 12.94 10.56 13.21
N VAL A 508 12.90 9.33 12.71
CA VAL A 508 11.74 8.82 11.95
C VAL A 508 10.51 8.70 12.85
N ILE A 509 10.67 8.20 14.08
CA ILE A 509 9.60 8.10 15.09
C ILE A 509 9.01 9.48 15.38
N GLU A 510 9.87 10.48 15.57
CA GLU A 510 9.45 11.87 15.82
C GLU A 510 8.69 12.45 14.63
N ALA A 511 9.29 12.38 13.43
CA ALA A 511 8.72 12.95 12.22
C ALA A 511 7.38 12.30 11.81
N PHE A 512 7.25 10.98 11.97
CA PHE A 512 6.00 10.27 11.70
C PHE A 512 4.93 10.47 12.79
N GLY A 513 5.24 11.24 13.83
CA GLY A 513 4.30 11.55 14.91
C GLY A 513 3.99 10.37 15.84
N ILE A 514 4.83 9.34 15.85
CA ILE A 514 4.60 8.10 16.61
C ILE A 514 4.67 8.35 18.12
N SER A 515 5.42 9.37 18.55
CA SER A 515 5.46 9.78 19.95
C SER A 515 4.07 10.09 20.52
N LYS A 516 3.17 10.70 19.72
CA LYS A 516 1.78 10.96 20.12
C LYS A 516 0.98 9.66 20.29
N THR A 517 1.18 8.70 19.37
CA THR A 517 0.54 7.38 19.47
C THR A 517 1.02 6.60 20.71
N MET A 518 2.30 6.78 21.07
CA MET A 518 2.87 6.21 22.30
C MET A 518 2.29 6.85 23.55
N GLU A 519 2.11 8.17 23.58
CA GLU A 519 1.43 8.85 24.69
C GLU A 519 -0.01 8.37 24.87
N GLU A 520 -0.74 8.17 23.77
CA GLU A 520 -2.08 7.60 23.79
C GLU A 520 -2.06 6.18 24.35
N TYR A 521 -1.11 5.36 23.91
CA TYR A 521 -0.91 4.02 24.43
C TYR A 521 -0.69 4.00 25.95
N HIS A 522 0.17 4.88 26.47
CA HIS A 522 0.39 4.99 27.92
C HIS A 522 -0.85 5.46 28.67
N ARG A 523 -1.60 6.42 28.13
CA ARG A 523 -2.90 6.82 28.70
C ARG A 523 -3.88 5.66 28.74
N ASN A 524 -3.99 4.90 27.65
CA ASN A 524 -4.86 3.74 27.56
C ASN A 524 -4.47 2.65 28.55
N GLN A 525 -3.17 2.44 28.76
CA GLN A 525 -2.66 1.54 29.78
C GLN A 525 -3.09 1.98 31.19
N GLN A 526 -2.93 3.26 31.52
CA GLN A 526 -3.37 3.81 32.80
C GLN A 526 -4.88 3.69 33.02
N TYR A 527 -5.69 3.87 31.96
CA TYR A 527 -7.14 3.64 32.04
C TYR A 527 -7.46 2.17 32.32
N LEU A 528 -6.77 1.26 31.68
CA LEU A 528 -6.95 -0.17 31.87
C LEU A 528 -6.58 -0.55 33.31
N ASP A 529 -5.47 -0.04 33.85
CA ASP A 529 -5.06 -0.23 35.26
C ASP A 529 -6.12 0.25 36.24
N ARG A 530 -6.68 1.45 36.00
CA ARG A 530 -7.78 1.98 36.84
C ARG A 530 -9.05 1.14 36.74
N LEU A 531 -9.41 0.63 35.55
CA LEU A 531 -10.56 -0.25 35.41
C LEU A 531 -10.40 -1.54 36.20
N ILE A 532 -9.22 -2.12 36.21
CA ILE A 532 -8.91 -3.32 36.99
C ILE A 532 -9.05 -3.02 38.48
N GLU A 533 -8.46 -1.92 38.93
CA GLU A 533 -8.54 -1.52 40.32
C GLU A 533 -10.01 -1.30 40.78
N LEU A 534 -10.80 -0.60 39.94
CA LEU A 534 -12.23 -0.39 40.20
C LEU A 534 -13.01 -1.70 40.22
N LYS A 535 -12.79 -2.60 39.26
CA LYS A 535 -13.44 -3.92 39.24
C LYS A 535 -13.04 -4.78 40.44
N SER A 536 -11.75 -4.80 40.79
CA SER A 536 -11.29 -5.53 41.99
C SER A 536 -11.97 -5.01 43.23
N LYS A 537 -12.06 -3.68 43.41
CA LYS A 537 -12.79 -3.06 44.52
C LYS A 537 -14.29 -3.37 44.52
N MET A 538 -14.91 -3.40 43.33
CA MET A 538 -16.33 -3.80 43.21
C MET A 538 -16.54 -5.27 43.52
N ASP A 539 -15.66 -6.17 43.09
CA ASP A 539 -15.72 -7.60 43.39
C ASP A 539 -15.47 -7.85 44.86
N GLU A 540 -14.54 -7.14 45.49
CA GLU A 540 -14.32 -7.17 46.93
C GLU A 540 -15.55 -6.69 47.71
N LYS A 541 -16.15 -5.58 47.31
CA LYS A 541 -17.37 -5.04 47.91
C LYS A 541 -18.54 -5.99 47.76
N ALA A 542 -18.76 -6.53 46.56
CA ALA A 542 -19.80 -7.52 46.29
C ALA A 542 -19.60 -8.81 47.12
N SER A 543 -18.34 -9.26 47.30
CA SER A 543 -17.98 -10.37 48.14
C SER A 543 -18.21 -10.05 49.65
N ALA A 544 -17.83 -8.84 50.08
CA ALA A 544 -18.05 -8.36 51.44
C ALA A 544 -19.55 -8.21 51.74
N ASP A 545 -20.32 -7.60 50.84
CA ASP A 545 -21.77 -7.44 50.98
C ASP A 545 -22.48 -8.80 51.04
N THR A 546 -22.06 -9.77 50.23
CA THR A 546 -22.57 -11.14 50.27
C THR A 546 -22.21 -11.81 51.59
N THR A 547 -20.97 -11.64 52.07
CA THR A 547 -20.49 -12.19 53.33
C THR A 547 -21.21 -11.56 54.51
N ASN A 548 -21.38 -10.23 54.52
CA ASN A 548 -22.13 -9.50 55.53
C ASN A 548 -23.62 -9.89 55.53
N GLY A 549 -24.24 -10.04 54.38
CA GLY A 549 -25.61 -10.52 54.25
C GLY A 549 -25.81 -11.91 54.83
N ILE A 550 -24.83 -12.79 54.63
CA ILE A 550 -24.85 -14.15 55.19
C ILE A 550 -24.62 -14.14 56.71
N LEU A 551 -23.68 -13.31 57.19
CA LEU A 551 -23.46 -13.13 58.63
C LEU A 551 -24.69 -12.54 59.31
N TYR A 552 -25.38 -11.58 58.65
CA TYR A 552 -26.62 -11.02 59.17
C TYR A 552 -27.73 -12.06 59.28
N VAL A 553 -27.92 -12.91 58.25
CA VAL A 553 -28.89 -14.01 58.29
C VAL A 553 -28.53 -15.05 59.36
N LEU A 554 -27.24 -15.42 59.51
CA LEU A 554 -26.78 -16.33 60.54
C LEU A 554 -27.02 -15.78 61.95
N SER A 555 -26.69 -14.49 62.17
CA SER A 555 -26.92 -13.82 63.42
C SER A 555 -28.40 -13.70 63.78
N ALA A 556 -29.26 -13.46 62.77
CA ALA A 556 -30.70 -13.44 62.97
C ALA A 556 -31.27 -14.84 63.35
N VAL A 557 -30.74 -15.89 62.72
CA VAL A 557 -31.11 -17.28 63.00
C VAL A 557 -30.61 -17.69 64.40
N GLU A 558 -29.37 -17.36 64.75
CA GLU A 558 -28.82 -17.62 66.08
C GLU A 558 -29.59 -16.85 67.14
N GLY A 559 -29.85 -15.56 66.93
CA GLY A 559 -30.64 -14.74 67.87
C GLY A 559 -32.05 -15.26 68.04
N SER A 560 -32.71 -15.70 66.95
CA SER A 560 -34.04 -16.28 67.03
C SER A 560 -34.06 -17.67 67.72
N ALA A 561 -33.03 -18.49 67.51
CA ALA A 561 -32.88 -19.78 68.16
C ALA A 561 -32.62 -19.65 69.65
N VAL A 562 -31.77 -18.69 70.05
CA VAL A 562 -31.49 -18.41 71.48
C VAL A 562 -32.73 -17.84 72.18
N THR A 563 -33.45 -16.91 71.51
CA THR A 563 -34.69 -16.37 72.09
C THR A 563 -35.78 -17.44 72.22
N LEU A 564 -35.95 -18.29 71.23
CA LEU A 564 -36.91 -19.39 71.30
C LEU A 564 -36.51 -20.41 72.31
N GLY A 565 -35.23 -20.76 72.46
CA GLY A 565 -34.68 -21.64 73.46
C GLY A 565 -34.88 -21.11 74.85
N ALA A 566 -34.60 -19.82 75.08
CA ALA A 566 -34.81 -19.14 76.33
C ALA A 566 -36.30 -19.09 76.73
N LEU A 567 -37.17 -18.82 75.79
CA LEU A 567 -38.60 -18.75 75.94
C LEU A 567 -39.17 -20.16 76.33
N LEU A 568 -38.75 -21.17 75.57
CA LEU A 568 -39.11 -22.58 75.90
C LEU A 568 -38.58 -23.03 77.22
N TRP A 569 -37.36 -22.62 77.61
CA TRP A 569 -36.78 -22.91 78.92
C TRP A 569 -37.57 -22.20 80.03
N LEU A 570 -37.94 -20.94 79.81
CA LEU A 570 -38.72 -20.14 80.74
C LEU A 570 -40.12 -20.74 80.95
N ILE A 571 -40.78 -21.10 79.88
CA ILE A 571 -42.09 -21.76 79.88
C ILE A 571 -41.98 -23.12 80.58
N LYS A 572 -40.95 -23.91 80.31
CA LYS A 572 -40.69 -25.20 80.90
C LYS A 572 -40.50 -25.11 82.45
N ASN A 573 -39.85 -24.01 82.89
CA ASN A 573 -39.62 -23.79 84.34
C ASN A 573 -40.81 -23.16 85.08
N LEU A 574 -41.74 -22.54 84.38
CA LEU A 574 -42.95 -21.93 84.96
C LEU A 574 -44.14 -22.91 85.06
N ILE A 575 -44.07 -24.00 84.33
CA ILE A 575 -45.14 -25.00 84.30
C ILE A 575 -44.84 -26.15 85.26
N ASP A 576 -45.87 -26.54 86.08
CA ASP A 576 -45.73 -27.64 86.97
C ASP A 576 -45.54 -28.96 86.18
N LYS A 577 -44.56 -29.78 86.62
CA LYS A 577 -44.12 -31.02 85.93
C LYS A 577 -45.21 -32.11 85.86
N SER A 578 -46.31 -31.90 86.54
CA SER A 578 -47.42 -32.82 86.58
C SER A 578 -48.47 -32.58 85.50
N THR A 579 -48.29 -31.64 84.61
CA THR A 579 -49.26 -31.27 83.57
C THR A 579 -48.92 -31.85 82.23
N ALA A 580 -49.91 -32.36 81.50
CA ALA A 580 -49.74 -32.84 80.11
C ALA A 580 -49.16 -31.81 79.15
N PHE A 581 -49.19 -30.51 79.49
CA PHE A 581 -48.62 -29.42 78.75
C PHE A 581 -47.06 -29.37 78.84
N TYR A 582 -46.49 -29.87 79.95
CA TYR A 582 -45.02 -30.00 80.04
C TYR A 582 -44.48 -31.04 79.09
N ASP A 583 -45.18 -32.18 78.90
CA ASP A 583 -44.77 -33.24 77.99
C ASP A 583 -44.89 -32.75 76.50
N LEU A 584 -45.89 -31.93 76.18
CA LEU A 584 -46.03 -31.32 74.86
C LEU A 584 -44.86 -30.36 74.56
N ILE A 585 -44.48 -29.53 75.49
CA ILE A 585 -43.33 -28.61 75.31
C ILE A 585 -42.01 -29.40 75.20
N GLU A 586 -41.87 -30.48 75.92
CA GLU A 586 -40.69 -31.33 75.77
C GLU A 586 -40.64 -32.01 74.38
N GLN A 587 -41.76 -32.49 73.92
CA GLN A 587 -41.85 -33.03 72.56
C GLN A 587 -41.56 -31.98 71.47
N ILE A 588 -42.13 -30.76 71.55
CA ILE A 588 -41.86 -29.69 70.66
C ILE A 588 -40.35 -29.31 70.65
N THR A 589 -39.76 -29.26 71.81
CA THR A 589 -38.33 -28.94 71.97
C THR A 589 -37.44 -30.03 71.35
N ARG A 590 -37.77 -31.29 71.53
CA ARG A 590 -37.04 -32.43 70.94
C ARG A 590 -37.15 -32.47 69.43
N ILE A 591 -38.21 -31.96 68.81
CA ILE A 591 -38.41 -31.89 67.31
C ILE A 591 -37.81 -30.61 66.76
N ALA A 592 -37.96 -29.47 67.43
CA ALA A 592 -37.50 -28.17 66.89
C ALA A 592 -35.97 -28.08 66.79
N TRP A 593 -35.20 -28.61 67.71
CA TRP A 593 -33.74 -28.59 67.66
C TRP A 593 -33.11 -29.37 66.52
N PRO A 594 -33.52 -30.60 66.18
CA PRO A 594 -33.02 -31.30 65.00
C PRO A 594 -33.38 -30.60 63.70
N ILE A 595 -34.59 -30.06 63.61
CA ILE A 595 -35.03 -29.32 62.38
C ILE A 595 -34.17 -28.06 62.16
N LEU A 596 -33.94 -27.30 63.26
CA LEU A 596 -33.09 -26.12 63.22
C LEU A 596 -31.64 -26.46 62.78
N PHE A 597 -31.12 -27.58 63.38
CA PHE A 597 -29.78 -28.07 63.09
C PHE A 597 -29.65 -28.52 61.58
N ILE A 598 -30.65 -29.21 61.05
CA ILE A 598 -30.71 -29.62 59.68
C ILE A 598 -30.78 -28.38 58.75
N PHE A 599 -31.56 -27.35 59.10
CA PHE A 599 -31.68 -26.12 58.37
C PHE A 599 -30.34 -25.34 58.27
N VAL A 600 -29.62 -25.26 59.38
CA VAL A 600 -28.28 -24.68 59.43
C VAL A 600 -27.27 -25.48 58.58
N LEU A 601 -27.32 -26.80 58.62
CA LEU A 601 -26.49 -27.69 57.80
C LEU A 601 -26.80 -27.54 56.32
N LEU A 602 -28.07 -27.38 55.91
CA LEU A 602 -28.48 -27.12 54.54
C LEU A 602 -28.00 -25.77 54.03
N LEU A 603 -27.99 -24.73 54.88
CA LEU A 603 -27.43 -23.43 54.56
C LEU A 603 -25.90 -23.49 54.35
N PHE A 604 -25.19 -24.25 55.16
CA PHE A 604 -23.75 -24.47 54.99
C PHE A 604 -23.42 -25.30 53.74
N SER A 605 -24.20 -26.33 53.45
CA SER A 605 -23.99 -27.18 52.27
C SER A 605 -24.28 -26.45 50.98
N SER A 606 -25.28 -25.57 50.95
CA SER A 606 -25.60 -24.76 49.74
C SER A 606 -24.44 -23.82 49.36
N LYS A 607 -23.75 -23.24 50.33
CA LYS A 607 -22.56 -22.42 50.12
C LYS A 607 -21.37 -23.23 49.60
N TRP A 608 -21.18 -24.41 50.12
CA TRP A 608 -20.14 -25.31 49.66
C TRP A 608 -20.41 -25.76 48.23
N PHE A 609 -21.68 -26.02 47.89
CA PHE A 609 -22.12 -26.37 46.55
C PHE A 609 -21.91 -25.21 45.55
N ILE A 610 -22.18 -23.96 45.92
CA ILE A 610 -21.96 -22.78 45.09
C ILE A 610 -20.46 -22.58 44.83
N LYS A 611 -19.61 -22.70 45.85
CA LYS A 611 -18.15 -22.68 45.73
C LYS A 611 -17.62 -23.81 44.85
N LEU A 612 -18.15 -25.01 45.00
CA LEU A 612 -17.75 -26.18 44.19
C LEU A 612 -18.16 -26.01 42.72
N LYS A 613 -19.37 -25.49 42.46
CA LYS A 613 -19.87 -25.21 41.12
C LYS A 613 -19.05 -24.12 40.42
N LYS A 614 -18.61 -23.08 41.12
CA LYS A 614 -17.71 -22.06 40.64
C LYS A 614 -16.34 -22.64 40.26
N LYS A 615 -15.78 -23.49 41.10
CA LYS A 615 -14.48 -24.16 40.89
C LYS A 615 -14.52 -25.19 39.71
N ILE A 616 -15.65 -25.86 39.52
CA ILE A 616 -15.87 -26.79 38.39
C ILE A 616 -16.03 -26.03 37.08
N ASN A 617 -16.74 -24.89 37.11
CA ASN A 617 -16.89 -24.05 35.89
C ASN A 617 -15.56 -23.37 35.51
N GLU A 618 -14.72 -23.00 36.45
CA GLU A 618 -13.36 -22.51 36.22
C GLU A 618 -12.43 -23.61 35.62
N LYS A 619 -12.60 -24.88 36.04
CA LYS A 619 -11.87 -26.01 35.45
C LYS A 619 -12.36 -26.44 34.05
N LYS A 620 -13.60 -26.16 33.68
CA LYS A 620 -14.14 -26.45 32.36
C LYS A 620 -13.80 -25.35 31.30
N ARG A 621 -13.32 -24.20 31.79
CA ARG A 621 -12.89 -23.07 30.91
C ARG A 621 -11.38 -23.03 30.67
N LYS A 622 -10.59 -23.84 31.37
CA LYS A 622 -9.20 -24.16 31.04
C LYS A 622 -9.11 -25.39 30.14
#